data_46cb29b5394737a6ba7505b3748b0a7b
#
_entry.id   46cb29b5394737a6ba7505b3748b0a7b
#
_cell.length_a   1.000
_cell.length_b   1.000
_cell.length_c   1.000
_cell.angle_alpha   90.00
_cell.angle_beta   90.00
_cell.angle_gamma   90.00
#
_symmetry.space_group_name_H-M   'P 1'
#
loop_
_entity.id
_entity.type
_entity.pdbx_description
1 polymer ?
#
loop_
_entity_poly.entity_id
_entity_poly.type
_entity_poly.pdbx_seq_one_letter_code
_entity_poly.pdbx_strand_id
1 'polypeptide(L)' 'MRPIDIIVKDEEILGGTPVFRGTRVPFQALLDYLEGGQTLDEFLDDFPTVSKDAAVTALEFAKSLLVAQLG' A
#
# COMPACT_ATOMS: atom_id res chain seq x y z
N MET A 1 -4.38 10.47 -12.01
CA MET A 1 -4.84 9.77 -10.80
C MET A 1 -4.13 10.32 -9.58
N ARG A 2 -4.89 10.61 -8.54
CA ARG A 2 -4.28 11.08 -7.29
C ARG A 2 -3.82 9.86 -6.47
N PRO A 3 -2.70 9.98 -5.71
CA PRO A 3 -2.21 8.86 -4.91
C PRO A 3 -3.26 8.24 -3.99
N ILE A 4 -4.15 9.05 -3.44
CA ILE A 4 -5.18 8.57 -2.52
C ILE A 4 -6.18 7.62 -3.21
N ASP A 5 -6.24 7.65 -4.54
CA ASP A 5 -7.14 6.76 -5.28
C ASP A 5 -6.59 5.34 -5.35
N ILE A 6 -5.33 5.13 -5.01
CA ILE A 6 -4.70 3.81 -5.00
C ILE A 6 -5.08 3.03 -3.76
N ILE A 7 -5.28 3.73 -2.63
CA ILE A 7 -5.63 3.11 -1.35
C ILE A 7 -7.04 3.55 -0.98
N VAL A 8 -7.88 2.58 -0.62
CA VAL A 8 -9.27 2.86 -0.24
C VAL A 8 -9.59 2.22 1.10
N LYS A 9 -10.55 2.80 1.80
CA LYS A 9 -11.12 2.24 3.03
C LYS A 9 -12.58 1.92 2.76
N ASP A 10 -12.98 0.69 3.03
CA ASP A 10 -14.35 0.24 2.86
C ASP A 10 -14.69 -0.62 4.08
N GLU A 11 -15.73 -0.22 4.82
CA GLU A 11 -16.14 -0.95 6.02
C GLU A 11 -16.41 -2.42 5.73
N GLU A 12 -16.80 -2.76 4.53
CA GLU A 12 -17.09 -4.14 4.15
C GLU A 12 -15.85 -4.93 3.78
N ILE A 13 -14.69 -4.26 3.69
CA ILE A 13 -13.42 -4.91 3.40
C ILE A 13 -12.53 -4.80 4.64
N LEU A 14 -12.32 -5.92 5.31
CA LEU A 14 -11.45 -6.00 6.49
C LEU A 14 -11.78 -4.96 7.55
N GLY A 15 -13.09 -4.63 7.70
CA GLY A 15 -13.53 -3.70 8.73
C GLY A 15 -13.05 -2.27 8.55
N GLY A 16 -12.76 -1.85 7.30
CA GLY A 16 -12.32 -0.49 7.04
C GLY A 16 -10.81 -0.32 7.01
N THR A 17 -10.05 -1.41 7.06
CA THR A 17 -8.60 -1.35 6.92
C THR A 17 -8.23 -0.82 5.53
N PRO A 18 -7.28 0.13 5.43
CA PRO A 18 -6.87 0.64 4.11
C PRO A 18 -6.30 -0.49 3.24
N VAL A 19 -6.84 -0.65 2.04
CA VAL A 19 -6.42 -1.69 1.10
C VAL A 19 -6.11 -1.07 -0.25
N PHE A 20 -5.35 -1.80 -1.06
CA PHE A 20 -5.14 -1.38 -2.45
C PHE A 20 -6.46 -1.49 -3.20
N ARG A 21 -6.79 -0.45 -3.99
CA ARG A 21 -8.05 -0.38 -4.72
C ARG A 21 -8.25 -1.65 -5.56
N GLY A 22 -9.45 -2.20 -5.49
CA GLY A 22 -9.80 -3.40 -6.26
C GLY A 22 -9.26 -4.70 -5.67
N THR A 23 -8.67 -4.66 -4.49
CA THR A 23 -8.12 -5.84 -3.83
C THR A 23 -8.57 -5.89 -2.36
N ARG A 24 -8.26 -6.99 -1.69
CA ARG A 24 -8.38 -7.08 -0.23
C ARG A 24 -7.03 -7.05 0.45
N VAL A 25 -5.99 -6.58 -0.26
CA VAL A 25 -4.62 -6.55 0.27
C VAL A 25 -4.40 -5.26 1.04
N PRO A 26 -4.16 -5.32 2.36
CA PRO A 26 -3.93 -4.11 3.14
C PRO A 26 -2.61 -3.44 2.76
N PHE A 27 -2.60 -2.11 2.73
CA PHE A 27 -1.35 -1.39 2.53
C PHE A 27 -0.33 -1.77 3.61
N GLN A 28 -0.80 -2.01 4.83
CA GLN A 28 0.08 -2.40 5.92
C GLN A 28 0.85 -3.67 5.63
N ALA A 29 0.28 -4.60 4.84
CA ALA A 29 0.98 -5.83 4.49
C ALA A 29 2.27 -5.54 3.71
N LEU A 30 2.25 -4.53 2.84
CA LEU A 30 3.45 -4.11 2.12
C LEU A 30 4.51 -3.60 3.09
N LEU A 31 4.10 -2.77 4.04
CA LEU A 31 5.04 -2.24 5.02
C LEU A 31 5.62 -3.36 5.90
N ASP A 32 4.78 -4.32 6.28
CA ASP A 32 5.24 -5.46 7.08
C ASP A 32 6.29 -6.29 6.34
N TYR A 33 6.11 -6.48 5.03
CA TYR A 33 7.11 -7.18 4.22
C TYR A 33 8.45 -6.45 4.26
N LEU A 34 8.41 -5.14 4.03
CA LEU A 34 9.63 -4.34 3.99
C LEU A 34 10.31 -4.28 5.36
N GLU A 35 9.53 -4.15 6.43
CA GLU A 35 10.06 -4.15 7.79
C GLU A 35 10.71 -5.49 8.14
N GLY A 36 10.17 -6.57 7.60
CA GLY A 36 10.71 -7.90 7.81
C GLY A 36 11.91 -8.24 6.96
N GLY A 37 12.38 -7.30 6.14
CA GLY A 37 13.55 -7.50 5.30
C GLY A 37 13.25 -8.11 3.93
N GLN A 38 11.96 -8.25 3.59
CA GLN A 38 11.59 -8.77 2.28
C GLN A 38 11.56 -7.64 1.26
N THR A 39 11.65 -8.00 -0.02
CA THR A 39 11.68 -7.00 -1.08
C THR A 39 10.29 -6.70 -1.61
N LEU A 40 10.17 -5.57 -2.32
CA LEU A 40 8.94 -5.24 -3.00
C LEU A 40 8.56 -6.33 -4.01
N ASP A 41 9.54 -6.87 -4.74
CA ASP A 41 9.28 -7.91 -5.72
C ASP A 41 8.70 -9.17 -5.06
N GLU A 42 9.18 -9.53 -3.88
CA GLU A 42 8.64 -10.66 -3.13
C GLU A 42 7.19 -10.40 -2.73
N PHE A 43 6.89 -9.17 -2.30
CA PHE A 43 5.52 -8.80 -1.98
C PHE A 43 4.60 -8.93 -3.20
N LEU A 44 5.06 -8.43 -4.35
CA LEU A 44 4.24 -8.47 -5.57
C LEU A 44 4.03 -9.91 -6.07
N ASP A 45 5.02 -10.79 -5.86
CA ASP A 45 4.85 -12.20 -6.20
C ASP A 45 3.78 -12.87 -5.34
N ASP A 46 3.73 -12.53 -4.07
CA ASP A 46 2.76 -13.12 -3.14
C ASP A 46 1.37 -12.51 -3.29
N PHE A 47 1.28 -11.27 -3.77
CA PHE A 47 0.02 -10.56 -3.94
C PHE A 47 -0.12 -10.06 -5.38
N PRO A 48 -0.35 -10.96 -6.34
CA PRO A 48 -0.35 -10.58 -7.76
C PRO A 48 -1.49 -9.65 -8.16
N THR A 49 -2.49 -9.46 -7.30
CA THR A 49 -3.56 -8.49 -7.57
C THR A 49 -3.12 -7.06 -7.39
N VAL A 50 -1.96 -6.83 -6.75
CA VAL A 50 -1.40 -5.49 -6.56
C VAL A 50 -0.37 -5.25 -7.66
N SER A 51 -0.54 -4.17 -8.43
CA SER A 51 0.43 -3.83 -9.46
C SER A 51 1.64 -3.14 -8.83
N LYS A 52 2.79 -3.22 -9.51
CA LYS A 52 3.99 -2.52 -9.06
C LYS A 52 3.75 -1.02 -9.00
N ASP A 53 3.06 -0.47 -9.99
CA ASP A 53 2.77 0.96 -10.03
C ASP A 53 1.94 1.39 -8.82
N ALA A 54 0.94 0.60 -8.43
CA ALA A 54 0.12 0.91 -7.27
C ALA A 54 0.96 0.87 -5.99
N ALA A 55 1.79 -0.15 -5.83
CA ALA A 55 2.64 -0.27 -4.65
C ALA A 55 3.63 0.88 -4.53
N VAL A 56 4.30 1.24 -5.63
CA VAL A 56 5.26 2.33 -5.64
C VAL A 56 4.57 3.67 -5.37
N THR A 57 3.41 3.89 -6.00
CA THR A 57 2.66 5.14 -5.80
C THR A 57 2.23 5.28 -4.34
N ALA A 58 1.77 4.19 -3.73
CA ALA A 58 1.37 4.23 -2.32
C ALA A 58 2.56 4.54 -1.41
N LEU A 59 3.71 3.95 -1.68
CA LEU A 59 4.93 4.22 -0.91
C LEU A 59 5.38 5.67 -1.07
N GLU A 60 5.32 6.20 -2.28
CA GLU A 60 5.68 7.60 -2.53
C GLU A 60 4.77 8.56 -1.78
N PHE A 61 3.46 8.24 -1.76
CA PHE A 61 2.52 9.07 -1.03
C PHE A 61 2.81 9.03 0.48
N ALA A 62 3.07 7.84 1.03
CA ALA A 62 3.40 7.69 2.43
C ALA A 62 4.68 8.45 2.78
N LYS A 63 5.69 8.37 1.91
CA LYS A 63 6.93 9.10 2.09
C LYS A 63 6.67 10.61 2.13
N SER A 64 5.85 11.11 1.21
CA SER A 64 5.54 12.53 1.15
C SER A 64 4.84 13.02 2.41
N LEU A 65 3.91 12.23 2.94
CA LEU A 65 3.22 12.58 4.18
C LEU A 65 4.19 12.64 5.35
N LEU A 66 5.09 11.66 5.46
CA LEU A 66 6.04 11.60 6.55
C LEU A 66 7.02 12.77 6.48
N VAL A 67 7.55 13.06 5.31
CA VAL A 67 8.48 14.17 5.12
C VAL A 67 7.81 15.50 5.46
N ALA A 68 6.55 15.67 5.05
CA ALA A 68 5.81 16.90 5.38
C ALA A 68 5.63 17.07 6.88
N GLN A 69 5.44 15.98 7.62
CA GLN A 69 5.29 16.04 9.08
C GLN A 69 6.60 16.39 9.77
N LEU A 70 7.72 15.95 9.22
CA LEU A 70 9.04 16.18 9.83
C LEU A 70 9.67 17.50 9.38
N GLY A 71 9.27 17.97 8.22
CA GLY A 71 9.80 19.19 7.66
C GLY A 71 9.15 20.42 8.21
#